data_c5ab03c1fbecb2164e98b6c36f860f41
#
_entry.id   c5ab03c1fbecb2164e98b6c36f860f41
#
_cell.length_a   1.000
_cell.length_b   1.000
_cell.length_c   1.000
_cell.angle_alpha   90.00
_cell.angle_beta   90.00
_cell.angle_gamma   90.00
#
_symmetry.space_group_name_H-M   'P 1'
#
loop_
_entity.id
_entity.type
_entity.pdbx_description
1 polymer ?
#
loop_
_entity_poly.entity_id
_entity_poly.type
_entity_poly.pdbx_seq_one_letter_code
_entity_poly.pdbx_strand_id
1 'polypeptide(L)'
;MTVQRIQNGARRGDTGAPLVLDLDRGVMRLRSICHVEAPIPRWVYDRLEEGGDIVFAMLGLKGDVPAVMLVAERYVEPYNPETLIVVDANSWKYGVAIAYVNRNRRIGEFYKSRPNLRLVDRLYRKAVKLWKLYGRLRRLGLHKTPEGRKVLRDLRRTTSRIYRVLRDHSQRSAGEVAGKAVRLKAKVVIDKALEESWRDLLEEGLSKRKAKIHMAGVRRFIKILETQLKWHGVPYEFKRLPSRICPNCEVGMEELPGRKMRCYICGLEEDRDKIPVLWALKLTS
;
A
#
# COMPACT_ATOMS: atom_id res chain seq x y z
N MET A 1 -22.89 6.18 12.56
CA MET A 1 -22.56 5.31 11.40
C MET A 1 -23.60 4.22 11.32
N THR A 2 -24.48 4.22 10.33
CA THR A 2 -25.50 3.19 10.18
C THR A 2 -25.01 2.21 9.13
N VAL A 3 -24.82 0.94 9.54
CA VAL A 3 -24.43 -0.15 8.63
C VAL A 3 -25.71 -0.80 8.13
N GLN A 4 -25.89 -0.87 6.82
CA GLN A 4 -27.09 -1.48 6.23
C GLN A 4 -26.69 -2.44 5.10
N ARG A 5 -27.39 -3.60 5.04
CA ARG A 5 -27.21 -4.61 3.99
C ARG A 5 -27.73 -4.11 2.66
N ILE A 6 -27.01 -4.39 1.59
CA ILE A 6 -27.42 -4.14 0.22
C ILE A 6 -27.96 -5.44 -0.37
N GLN A 7 -29.07 -5.36 -1.09
CA GLN A 7 -29.50 -6.45 -1.95
C GLN A 7 -29.07 -6.14 -3.41
N ASN A 8 -28.24 -7.03 -3.96
CA ASN A 8 -27.89 -6.99 -5.38
C ASN A 8 -29.10 -7.45 -6.20
N GLY A 9 -29.44 -6.70 -7.25
CA GLY A 9 -30.48 -7.10 -8.18
C GLY A 9 -31.91 -6.93 -7.67
N ALA A 10 -32.19 -5.89 -6.88
CA ALA A 10 -33.56 -5.56 -6.49
C ALA A 10 -34.46 -5.40 -7.72
N ARG A 11 -35.31 -6.40 -8.00
CA ARG A 11 -36.39 -6.31 -8.99
C ARG A 11 -37.34 -5.18 -8.62
N ARG A 12 -37.98 -4.56 -9.59
CA ARG A 12 -39.07 -3.57 -9.38
C ARG A 12 -40.04 -4.09 -8.31
N GLY A 13 -40.04 -3.49 -7.13
CA GLY A 13 -40.91 -3.87 -6.02
C GLY A 13 -40.29 -4.03 -4.66
N ASP A 14 -38.96 -4.12 -4.54
CA ASP A 14 -38.26 -4.28 -3.27
C ASP A 14 -38.18 -2.93 -2.52
N THR A 15 -39.13 -2.71 -1.61
CA THR A 15 -39.35 -1.43 -0.91
C THR A 15 -38.45 -1.19 0.30
N GLY A 16 -37.56 -2.13 0.66
CA GLY A 16 -36.84 -2.12 1.93
C GLY A 16 -35.34 -1.78 1.90
N ALA A 17 -34.68 -1.78 0.74
CA ALA A 17 -33.25 -1.53 0.68
C ALA A 17 -32.92 -0.03 0.66
N PRO A 18 -32.16 0.51 1.60
CA PRO A 18 -31.85 1.94 1.69
C PRO A 18 -30.89 2.42 0.59
N LEU A 19 -30.10 1.53 0.00
CA LEU A 19 -29.26 1.78 -1.16
C LEU A 19 -29.59 0.78 -2.26
N VAL A 20 -29.89 1.28 -3.46
CA VAL A 20 -30.13 0.48 -4.67
C VAL A 20 -29.08 0.83 -5.70
N LEU A 21 -28.41 -0.19 -6.26
CA LEU A 21 -27.53 -0.06 -7.40
C LEU A 21 -28.30 -0.41 -8.67
N ASP A 22 -28.55 0.58 -9.51
CA ASP A 22 -29.15 0.43 -10.83
C ASP A 22 -27.99 0.36 -11.84
N LEU A 23 -27.54 -0.87 -12.10
CA LEU A 23 -26.36 -1.12 -12.96
C LEU A 23 -26.62 -0.73 -14.40
N ASP A 24 -27.85 -0.89 -14.88
CA ASP A 24 -28.23 -0.57 -16.27
C ASP A 24 -28.20 0.93 -16.52
N ARG A 25 -28.64 1.71 -15.54
CA ARG A 25 -28.60 3.19 -15.60
C ARG A 25 -27.31 3.79 -15.09
N GLY A 26 -26.42 2.99 -14.51
CA GLY A 26 -25.16 3.47 -13.95
C GLY A 26 -25.30 4.35 -12.71
N VAL A 27 -26.42 4.23 -11.97
CA VAL A 27 -26.69 5.09 -10.81
C VAL A 27 -26.94 4.31 -9.54
N MET A 28 -26.46 4.84 -8.42
CA MET A 28 -26.83 4.40 -7.08
C MET A 28 -27.85 5.38 -6.48
N ARG A 29 -28.88 4.85 -5.84
CA ARG A 29 -29.97 5.60 -5.22
C ARG A 29 -30.01 5.35 -3.72
N LEU A 30 -30.03 6.42 -2.95
CA LEU A 30 -30.26 6.40 -1.52
C LEU A 30 -31.75 6.69 -1.27
N ARG A 31 -32.51 5.69 -0.83
CA ARG A 31 -33.97 5.82 -0.64
C ARG A 31 -34.35 6.38 0.74
N SER A 32 -33.51 6.18 1.76
CA SER A 32 -33.92 6.44 3.16
C SER A 32 -33.66 7.86 3.67
N ILE A 33 -32.87 8.69 2.98
CA ILE A 33 -32.47 10.00 3.53
C ILE A 33 -32.87 11.16 2.62
N CYS A 34 -32.83 10.98 1.34
CA CYS A 34 -33.32 11.86 0.27
C CYS A 34 -33.19 11.11 -1.04
N HIS A 35 -33.96 11.50 -2.06
CA HIS A 35 -33.85 10.90 -3.39
C HIS A 35 -32.54 11.30 -4.10
N VAL A 36 -31.38 11.02 -3.46
CA VAL A 36 -30.08 11.35 -4.02
C VAL A 36 -29.66 10.23 -4.94
N GLU A 37 -29.43 10.59 -6.21
CA GLU A 37 -28.79 9.73 -7.18
C GLU A 37 -27.32 10.13 -7.33
N ALA A 38 -26.44 9.15 -7.42
CA ALA A 38 -25.01 9.36 -7.69
C ALA A 38 -24.53 8.32 -8.70
N PRO A 39 -23.57 8.65 -9.57
CA PRO A 39 -23.02 7.69 -10.52
C PRO A 39 -22.33 6.55 -9.79
N ILE A 40 -22.50 5.32 -10.29
CA ILE A 40 -21.79 4.15 -9.79
C ILE A 40 -20.33 4.26 -10.23
N PRO A 41 -19.36 4.21 -9.29
CA PRO A 41 -17.95 4.23 -9.65
C PRO A 41 -17.57 3.02 -10.50
N ARG A 42 -16.70 3.20 -11.50
CA ARG A 42 -16.28 2.14 -12.42
C ARG A 42 -15.73 0.89 -11.69
N TRP A 43 -15.00 1.08 -10.60
CA TRP A 43 -14.45 -0.03 -9.82
C TRP A 43 -15.52 -1.00 -9.27
N VAL A 44 -16.77 -0.56 -9.12
CA VAL A 44 -17.90 -1.43 -8.72
C VAL A 44 -18.18 -2.44 -9.82
N TYR A 45 -18.27 -1.98 -11.07
CA TYR A 45 -18.43 -2.87 -12.22
C TYR A 45 -17.27 -3.85 -12.34
N ASP A 46 -16.02 -3.34 -12.24
CA ASP A 46 -14.82 -4.17 -12.28
C ASP A 46 -14.89 -5.30 -11.24
N ARG A 47 -15.39 -5.00 -10.02
CA ARG A 47 -15.52 -6.00 -8.95
C ARG A 47 -16.65 -7.00 -9.18
N LEU A 48 -17.77 -6.58 -9.76
CA LEU A 48 -18.88 -7.46 -10.12
C LEU A 48 -18.48 -8.37 -11.29
N GLU A 49 -17.80 -7.84 -12.30
CA GLU A 49 -17.26 -8.62 -13.43
C GLU A 49 -16.24 -9.67 -12.99
N GLU A 50 -15.45 -9.37 -11.96
CA GLU A 50 -14.52 -10.33 -11.33
C GLU A 50 -15.22 -11.39 -10.47
N GLY A 51 -16.55 -11.39 -10.39
CA GLY A 51 -17.35 -12.34 -9.59
C GLY A 51 -17.44 -11.96 -8.11
N GLY A 52 -17.32 -10.70 -7.80
CA GLY A 52 -17.56 -10.16 -6.45
C GLY A 52 -19.00 -9.70 -6.27
N ASP A 53 -19.40 -9.57 -5.01
CA ASP A 53 -20.70 -9.03 -4.61
C ASP A 53 -20.53 -7.77 -3.77
N ILE A 54 -21.45 -6.81 -3.91
CA ILE A 54 -21.51 -5.66 -3.03
C ILE A 54 -22.37 -6.03 -1.82
N VAL A 55 -21.73 -6.27 -0.67
CA VAL A 55 -22.39 -6.85 0.51
C VAL A 55 -23.00 -5.82 1.43
N PHE A 56 -22.41 -4.62 1.55
CA PHE A 56 -23.01 -3.53 2.29
C PHE A 56 -22.45 -2.14 1.91
N ALA A 57 -23.18 -1.11 2.30
CA ALA A 57 -22.76 0.27 2.17
C ALA A 57 -22.79 0.97 3.53
N MET A 58 -21.86 1.89 3.72
CA MET A 58 -21.84 2.80 4.86
C MET A 58 -22.01 4.24 4.37
N LEU A 59 -22.90 4.97 5.01
CA LEU A 59 -23.06 6.40 4.83
C LEU A 59 -22.23 7.13 5.87
N GLY A 60 -21.55 8.17 5.47
CA GLY A 60 -20.73 8.99 6.36
C GLY A 60 -20.38 10.32 5.74
N LEU A 61 -19.57 11.10 6.45
CA LEU A 61 -19.01 12.36 5.98
C LEU A 61 -17.50 12.19 5.74
N LYS A 62 -17.02 12.67 4.61
CA LYS A 62 -15.61 12.85 4.34
C LYS A 62 -15.26 14.34 4.44
N GLY A 63 -14.92 14.78 5.66
CA GLY A 63 -14.99 16.20 6.03
C GLY A 63 -16.46 16.58 6.10
N ASP A 64 -16.87 17.62 5.37
CA ASP A 64 -18.27 18.12 5.32
C ASP A 64 -19.03 17.58 4.10
N VAL A 65 -18.45 16.66 3.33
CA VAL A 65 -19.07 16.12 2.11
C VAL A 65 -19.66 14.73 2.41
N PRO A 66 -20.95 14.52 2.11
CA PRO A 66 -21.57 13.21 2.18
C PRO A 66 -20.79 12.19 1.33
N ALA A 67 -20.56 11.02 1.88
CA ALA A 67 -19.82 9.93 1.21
C ALA A 67 -20.50 8.59 1.44
N VAL A 68 -20.52 7.78 0.39
CA VAL A 68 -20.95 6.38 0.45
C VAL A 68 -19.69 5.52 0.36
N MET A 69 -19.52 4.61 1.30
CA MET A 69 -18.52 3.56 1.24
C MET A 69 -19.21 2.25 0.89
N LEU A 70 -18.83 1.67 -0.24
CA LEU A 70 -19.30 0.35 -0.67
C LEU A 70 -18.27 -0.69 -0.27
N VAL A 71 -18.73 -1.85 0.19
CA VAL A 71 -17.88 -3.00 0.51
C VAL A 71 -18.24 -4.13 -0.43
N ALA A 72 -17.22 -4.58 -1.16
CA ALA A 72 -17.31 -5.73 -2.04
C ALA A 72 -16.63 -6.94 -1.39
N GLU A 73 -17.25 -8.10 -1.51
CA GLU A 73 -16.70 -9.40 -1.11
C GLU A 73 -16.64 -10.33 -2.31
N ARG A 74 -15.73 -11.28 -2.25
CA ARG A 74 -15.60 -12.33 -3.26
C ARG A 74 -15.18 -13.62 -2.58
N TYR A 75 -15.87 -14.70 -2.89
CA TYR A 75 -15.40 -16.04 -2.53
C TYR A 75 -14.46 -16.55 -3.61
N VAL A 76 -13.27 -16.95 -3.21
CA VAL A 76 -12.27 -17.54 -4.11
C VAL A 76 -11.64 -18.74 -3.43
N GLU A 77 -11.66 -19.89 -4.08
CA GLU A 77 -10.95 -21.07 -3.57
C GLU A 77 -9.43 -20.85 -3.63
N PRO A 78 -8.72 -21.07 -2.52
CA PRO A 78 -7.27 -21.02 -2.50
C PRO A 78 -6.70 -22.11 -3.42
N TYR A 79 -5.70 -21.78 -4.21
CA TYR A 79 -4.97 -22.75 -5.02
C TYR A 79 -3.71 -23.26 -4.29
N ASN A 80 -3.23 -24.45 -4.72
CA ASN A 80 -1.94 -24.93 -4.27
C ASN A 80 -0.81 -24.16 -4.98
N PRO A 81 0.09 -23.48 -4.25
CA PRO A 81 1.11 -22.66 -4.86
C PRO A 81 2.20 -23.51 -5.51
N GLU A 82 2.60 -23.12 -6.73
CA GLU A 82 3.66 -23.77 -7.51
C GLU A 82 4.97 -22.98 -7.47
N THR A 83 4.89 -21.70 -7.13
CA THR A 83 6.00 -20.76 -7.12
C THR A 83 5.93 -19.86 -5.89
N LEU A 84 6.94 -19.02 -5.69
CA LEU A 84 7.05 -18.15 -4.53
C LEU A 84 7.35 -16.73 -4.98
N ILE A 85 6.69 -15.77 -4.36
CA ILE A 85 7.05 -14.34 -4.44
C ILE A 85 7.45 -13.88 -3.04
N VAL A 86 8.62 -13.28 -2.93
CA VAL A 86 9.11 -12.70 -1.68
C VAL A 86 9.08 -11.19 -1.79
N VAL A 87 8.49 -10.54 -0.79
CA VAL A 87 8.36 -9.09 -0.70
C VAL A 87 9.04 -8.61 0.57
N ASP A 88 10.20 -7.99 0.42
CA ASP A 88 10.88 -7.31 1.50
C ASP A 88 10.47 -5.82 1.51
N ALA A 89 9.58 -5.48 2.45
CA ALA A 89 8.95 -4.18 2.51
C ALA A 89 9.75 -3.20 3.37
N ASN A 90 10.87 -2.73 2.84
CA ASN A 90 11.69 -1.69 3.45
C ASN A 90 11.04 -0.30 3.35
N SER A 91 11.81 0.77 3.64
CA SER A 91 11.34 2.13 3.38
C SER A 91 11.34 2.47 1.89
N TRP A 92 10.51 3.44 1.47
CA TRP A 92 10.58 3.93 0.08
C TRP A 92 11.92 4.54 -0.32
N LYS A 93 12.78 4.90 0.64
CA LYS A 93 14.15 5.34 0.34
C LYS A 93 14.95 4.24 -0.35
N TYR A 94 14.83 3.00 0.12
CA TYR A 94 15.51 1.84 -0.43
C TYR A 94 14.65 1.09 -1.47
N GLY A 95 13.36 1.28 -1.40
CA GLY A 95 12.36 0.59 -2.21
C GLY A 95 11.84 -0.67 -1.52
N VAL A 96 10.79 -1.21 -2.09
CA VAL A 96 10.29 -2.54 -1.77
C VAL A 96 11.02 -3.51 -2.69
N ALA A 97 11.78 -4.45 -2.11
CA ALA A 97 12.43 -5.50 -2.88
C ALA A 97 11.41 -6.63 -3.15
N ILE A 98 11.35 -7.07 -4.40
CA ILE A 98 10.44 -8.09 -4.87
C ILE A 98 11.24 -9.13 -5.64
N ALA A 99 11.11 -10.38 -5.23
CA ALA A 99 11.75 -11.51 -5.90
C ALA A 99 10.70 -12.52 -6.35
N TYR A 100 10.83 -12.99 -7.57
CA TYR A 100 10.06 -14.11 -8.12
C TYR A 100 10.93 -15.36 -8.15
N VAL A 101 10.46 -16.39 -7.52
CA VAL A 101 11.13 -17.67 -7.41
C VAL A 101 10.37 -18.68 -8.23
N ASN A 102 11.06 -19.34 -9.14
CA ASN A 102 10.48 -20.36 -10.02
C ASN A 102 10.24 -21.70 -9.29
N ARG A 103 9.62 -22.66 -9.97
CA ARG A 103 9.37 -24.02 -9.44
C ARG A 103 10.65 -24.73 -8.99
N ASN A 104 11.77 -24.43 -9.63
CA ASN A 104 13.09 -25.01 -9.28
C ASN A 104 13.77 -24.27 -8.12
N ARG A 105 13.04 -23.42 -7.40
CA ARG A 105 13.51 -22.65 -6.25
C ARG A 105 14.69 -21.73 -6.57
N ARG A 106 14.80 -21.28 -7.82
CA ARG A 106 15.79 -20.28 -8.24
C ARG A 106 15.13 -18.93 -8.36
N ILE A 107 15.86 -17.89 -7.98
CA ILE A 107 15.41 -16.50 -8.18
C ILE A 107 15.47 -16.24 -9.70
N GLY A 108 14.29 -16.14 -10.32
CA GLY A 108 14.16 -15.81 -11.74
C GLY A 108 14.22 -14.32 -12.01
N GLU A 109 13.67 -13.51 -11.12
CA GLU A 109 13.66 -12.05 -11.23
C GLU A 109 13.75 -11.42 -9.85
N PHE A 110 14.56 -10.36 -9.74
CA PHE A 110 14.67 -9.54 -8.54
C PHE A 110 14.72 -8.07 -8.93
N TYR A 111 13.88 -7.24 -8.30
CA TYR A 111 13.91 -5.81 -8.52
C TYR A 111 13.45 -5.03 -7.28
N LYS A 112 13.77 -3.74 -7.26
CA LYS A 112 13.36 -2.81 -6.20
C LYS A 112 12.34 -1.82 -6.76
N SER A 113 11.09 -1.93 -6.31
CA SER A 113 10.05 -0.97 -6.65
C SER A 113 10.23 0.31 -5.85
N ARG A 114 10.27 1.48 -6.52
CA ARG A 114 10.46 2.79 -5.90
C ARG A 114 9.55 3.84 -6.51
N PRO A 115 8.94 4.73 -5.71
CA PRO A 115 8.25 5.89 -6.23
C PRO A 115 9.24 6.88 -6.86
N ASN A 116 8.73 7.89 -7.55
CA ASN A 116 9.58 8.99 -8.02
C ASN A 116 10.12 9.80 -6.83
N LEU A 117 11.22 9.34 -6.25
CA LEU A 117 11.84 9.95 -5.07
C LEU A 117 12.32 11.39 -5.34
N ARG A 118 12.79 11.70 -6.56
CA ARG A 118 13.18 13.07 -6.94
C ARG A 118 12.00 14.03 -6.81
N LEU A 119 10.81 13.62 -7.26
CA LEU A 119 9.59 14.41 -7.11
C LEU A 119 9.18 14.53 -5.64
N VAL A 120 9.20 13.44 -4.88
CA VAL A 120 8.90 13.43 -3.44
C VAL A 120 9.82 14.38 -2.69
N ASP A 121 11.12 14.33 -2.92
CA ASP A 121 12.12 15.19 -2.27
C ASP A 121 11.94 16.67 -2.64
N ARG A 122 11.65 16.98 -3.91
CA ARG A 122 11.35 18.34 -4.34
C ARG A 122 10.11 18.90 -3.63
N LEU A 123 9.03 18.11 -3.58
CA LEU A 123 7.80 18.49 -2.89
C LEU A 123 8.02 18.62 -1.38
N TYR A 124 8.81 17.74 -0.78
CA TYR A 124 9.15 17.80 0.63
C TYR A 124 9.92 19.09 0.97
N ARG A 125 10.95 19.43 0.19
CA ARG A 125 11.69 20.70 0.35
C ARG A 125 10.76 21.92 0.26
N LYS A 126 9.82 21.92 -0.69
CA LYS A 126 8.79 22.97 -0.80
C LYS A 126 7.90 23.01 0.46
N ALA A 127 7.43 21.85 0.93
CA ALA A 127 6.59 21.77 2.13
C ALA A 127 7.34 22.29 3.36
N VAL A 128 8.63 21.99 3.53
CA VAL A 128 9.45 22.50 4.64
C VAL A 128 9.55 24.02 4.61
N LYS A 129 9.75 24.64 3.43
CA LYS A 129 9.76 26.11 3.30
C LYS A 129 8.41 26.72 3.70
N LEU A 130 7.30 26.13 3.23
CA LEU A 130 5.95 26.57 3.58
C LEU A 130 5.63 26.39 5.07
N TRP A 131 6.07 25.31 5.72
CA TRP A 131 5.94 25.12 7.17
C TRP A 131 6.67 26.21 7.97
N LYS A 132 7.92 26.50 7.57
CA LYS A 132 8.70 27.57 8.22
C LYS A 132 8.01 28.93 8.08
N LEU A 133 7.52 29.25 6.88
CA LEU A 133 6.80 30.49 6.61
C LEU A 133 5.49 30.56 7.42
N TYR A 134 4.67 29.50 7.38
CA TYR A 134 3.42 29.46 8.15
C TYR A 134 3.67 29.54 9.66
N GLY A 135 4.69 28.87 10.17
CA GLY A 135 5.09 28.96 11.58
C GLY A 135 5.50 30.39 11.98
N ARG A 136 6.18 31.13 11.07
CA ARG A 136 6.51 32.54 11.29
C ARG A 136 5.24 33.42 11.32
N LEU A 137 4.37 33.27 10.33
CA LEU A 137 3.09 34.00 10.28
C LEU A 137 2.22 33.73 11.51
N ARG A 138 2.21 32.46 12.00
CA ARG A 138 1.48 32.09 13.22
C ARG A 138 2.01 32.83 14.46
N ARG A 139 3.33 32.93 14.63
CA ARG A 139 3.95 33.66 15.75
C ARG A 139 3.66 35.15 15.72
N LEU A 140 3.49 35.72 14.52
CA LEU A 140 3.15 37.15 14.31
C LEU A 140 1.64 37.40 14.33
N GLY A 141 0.81 36.39 14.63
CA GLY A 141 -0.67 36.56 14.59
C GLY A 141 -1.27 36.64 13.18
N LEU A 142 -0.44 36.61 12.11
CA LEU A 142 -0.85 36.84 10.73
C LEU A 142 -1.37 35.57 10.01
N HIS A 143 -1.47 34.45 10.69
CA HIS A 143 -1.90 33.16 10.06
C HIS A 143 -3.37 33.17 9.59
N LYS A 144 -4.21 34.08 10.12
CA LYS A 144 -5.62 34.23 9.72
C LYS A 144 -5.83 35.25 8.59
N THR A 145 -4.80 35.99 8.19
CA THR A 145 -4.87 36.90 7.04
C THR A 145 -5.05 36.15 5.72
N PRO A 146 -5.44 36.82 4.63
CA PRO A 146 -5.50 36.21 3.29
C PRO A 146 -4.20 35.52 2.91
N GLU A 147 -3.05 36.12 3.19
CA GLU A 147 -1.69 35.57 2.93
C GLU A 147 -1.43 34.33 3.77
N GLY A 148 -1.73 34.38 5.07
CA GLY A 148 -1.58 33.23 5.97
C GLY A 148 -2.44 32.04 5.54
N ARG A 149 -3.68 32.28 5.15
CA ARG A 149 -4.59 31.28 4.59
C ARG A 149 -4.08 30.72 3.26
N LYS A 150 -3.51 31.54 2.38
CA LYS A 150 -2.88 31.10 1.12
C LYS A 150 -1.71 30.16 1.40
N VAL A 151 -0.78 30.53 2.29
CA VAL A 151 0.36 29.68 2.66
C VAL A 151 -0.10 28.33 3.23
N LEU A 152 -1.11 28.33 4.11
CA LEU A 152 -1.67 27.09 4.65
C LEU A 152 -2.28 26.22 3.55
N ARG A 153 -3.01 26.80 2.62
CA ARG A 153 -3.62 26.10 1.48
C ARG A 153 -2.54 25.46 0.58
N ASP A 154 -1.48 26.22 0.28
CA ASP A 154 -0.38 25.72 -0.54
C ASP A 154 0.41 24.61 0.17
N LEU A 155 0.58 24.72 1.50
CA LEU A 155 1.17 23.67 2.32
C LEU A 155 0.33 22.39 2.27
N ARG A 156 -0.98 22.48 2.48
CA ARG A 156 -1.90 21.35 2.39
C ARG A 156 -1.86 20.68 1.01
N ARG A 157 -1.93 21.49 -0.07
CA ARG A 157 -1.80 21.00 -1.46
C ARG A 157 -0.48 20.25 -1.69
N THR A 158 0.64 20.84 -1.25
CA THR A 158 1.96 20.24 -1.44
C THR A 158 2.09 18.92 -0.68
N THR A 159 1.64 18.88 0.58
CA THR A 159 1.66 17.67 1.41
C THR A 159 0.74 16.59 0.82
N SER A 160 -0.48 16.95 0.43
CA SER A 160 -1.42 16.02 -0.23
C SER A 160 -0.83 15.43 -1.53
N ARG A 161 -0.07 16.23 -2.29
CA ARG A 161 0.59 15.74 -3.51
C ARG A 161 1.68 14.71 -3.21
N ILE A 162 2.46 14.89 -2.13
CA ILE A 162 3.43 13.88 -1.68
C ILE A 162 2.73 12.56 -1.41
N TYR A 163 1.69 12.58 -0.58
CA TYR A 163 0.95 11.36 -0.24
C TYR A 163 0.23 10.73 -1.44
N ARG A 164 -0.21 11.53 -2.42
CA ARG A 164 -0.78 11.02 -3.66
C ARG A 164 0.25 10.25 -4.46
N VAL A 165 1.46 10.82 -4.69
CA VAL A 165 2.54 10.14 -5.41
C VAL A 165 2.89 8.80 -4.76
N LEU A 166 3.00 8.76 -3.43
CA LEU A 166 3.29 7.53 -2.70
C LEU A 166 2.13 6.52 -2.78
N ARG A 167 0.89 6.99 -2.67
CA ARG A 167 -0.29 6.15 -2.77
C ARG A 167 -0.43 5.52 -4.15
N ASP A 168 -0.32 6.32 -5.20
CA ASP A 168 -0.49 5.87 -6.58
C ASP A 168 0.60 4.86 -6.96
N HIS A 169 1.82 5.04 -6.44
CA HIS A 169 2.89 4.04 -6.56
C HIS A 169 2.57 2.77 -5.78
N SER A 170 2.13 2.88 -4.51
CA SER A 170 1.74 1.73 -3.69
C SER A 170 0.64 0.90 -4.35
N GLN A 171 -0.36 1.54 -4.95
CA GLN A 171 -1.44 0.85 -5.64
C GLN A 171 -0.95 0.08 -6.87
N ARG A 172 -0.13 0.72 -7.72
CA ARG A 172 0.45 0.06 -8.91
C ARG A 172 1.31 -1.13 -8.53
N SER A 173 2.29 -0.93 -7.64
CA SER A 173 3.20 -2.01 -7.24
C SER A 173 2.49 -3.17 -6.55
N ALA A 174 1.49 -2.90 -5.71
CA ALA A 174 0.72 -3.96 -5.09
C ALA A 174 -0.13 -4.74 -6.12
N GLY A 175 -0.75 -4.03 -7.08
CA GLY A 175 -1.49 -4.66 -8.18
C GLY A 175 -0.60 -5.51 -9.09
N GLU A 176 0.61 -5.04 -9.41
CA GLU A 176 1.60 -5.78 -10.20
C GLU A 176 2.00 -7.09 -9.49
N VAL A 177 2.32 -7.02 -8.18
CA VAL A 177 2.68 -8.21 -7.39
C VAL A 177 1.51 -9.18 -7.32
N ALA A 178 0.31 -8.72 -6.99
CA ALA A 178 -0.88 -9.58 -6.89
C ALA A 178 -1.23 -10.21 -8.23
N GLY A 179 -1.26 -9.43 -9.32
CA GLY A 179 -1.52 -9.95 -10.66
C GLY A 179 -0.48 -10.97 -11.13
N LYS A 180 0.80 -10.78 -10.79
CA LYS A 180 1.84 -11.77 -11.09
C LYS A 180 1.72 -13.02 -10.21
N ALA A 181 1.32 -12.86 -8.93
CA ALA A 181 1.06 -13.99 -8.04
C ALA A 181 -0.06 -14.91 -8.58
N VAL A 182 -1.14 -14.34 -9.06
CA VAL A 182 -2.24 -15.09 -9.71
C VAL A 182 -1.74 -15.85 -10.94
N ARG A 183 -1.05 -15.15 -11.86
CA ARG A 183 -0.56 -15.77 -13.11
C ARG A 183 0.42 -16.91 -12.88
N LEU A 184 1.28 -16.79 -11.86
CA LEU A 184 2.30 -17.78 -11.53
C LEU A 184 1.83 -18.82 -10.52
N LYS A 185 0.58 -18.77 -10.07
CA LYS A 185 0.08 -19.56 -8.93
C LYS A 185 1.05 -19.51 -7.75
N ALA A 186 1.49 -18.31 -7.38
CA ALA A 186 2.52 -18.12 -6.38
C ALA A 186 1.95 -17.95 -4.98
N LYS A 187 2.64 -18.49 -3.97
CA LYS A 187 2.51 -18.04 -2.59
C LYS A 187 3.29 -16.73 -2.42
N VAL A 188 2.76 -15.78 -1.63
CA VAL A 188 3.46 -14.52 -1.35
C VAL A 188 3.94 -14.49 0.10
N VAL A 189 5.25 -14.34 0.31
CA VAL A 189 5.85 -14.14 1.62
C VAL A 189 6.23 -12.68 1.78
N ILE A 190 5.72 -12.02 2.83
CA ILE A 190 5.91 -10.60 3.08
C ILE A 190 6.71 -10.43 4.38
N ASP A 191 7.83 -9.71 4.31
CA ASP A 191 8.61 -9.39 5.50
C ASP A 191 7.91 -8.38 6.40
N LYS A 192 8.05 -8.56 7.73
CA LYS A 192 7.48 -7.71 8.78
C LYS A 192 8.46 -6.69 9.38
N ALA A 193 9.67 -6.56 8.87
CA ALA A 193 10.76 -5.78 9.48
C ALA A 193 10.62 -4.23 9.40
N LEU A 194 9.39 -3.68 9.48
CA LEU A 194 9.14 -2.24 9.36
C LEU A 194 9.79 -1.38 10.46
N GLU A 195 9.99 -1.94 11.66
CA GLU A 195 10.59 -1.21 12.77
C GLU A 195 12.10 -1.02 12.58
N GLU A 196 12.79 -2.01 12.02
CA GLU A 196 14.21 -1.92 11.68
C GLU A 196 14.43 -0.86 10.60
N SER A 197 13.59 -0.84 9.58
CA SER A 197 13.63 0.18 8.52
C SER A 197 13.43 1.60 9.05
N TRP A 198 12.61 1.77 10.08
CA TRP A 198 12.46 3.07 10.74
C TRP A 198 13.74 3.53 11.44
N ARG A 199 14.40 2.63 12.18
CA ARG A 199 15.68 2.93 12.85
C ARG A 199 16.77 3.26 11.84
N ASP A 200 16.94 2.44 10.81
CA ASP A 200 17.91 2.67 9.74
C ASP A 200 17.75 4.08 9.12
N LEU A 201 16.50 4.52 8.86
CA LEU A 201 16.26 5.86 8.31
C LEU A 201 16.71 6.99 9.23
N LEU A 202 16.54 6.83 10.55
CA LEU A 202 16.96 7.84 11.53
C LEU A 202 18.48 7.84 11.72
N GLU A 203 19.11 6.68 11.81
CA GLU A 203 20.57 6.50 11.90
C GLU A 203 21.29 7.12 10.69
N GLU A 204 20.69 7.03 9.50
CA GLU A 204 21.17 7.69 8.29
C GLU A 204 20.88 9.20 8.21
N GLY A 205 20.44 9.80 9.30
CA GLY A 205 20.24 11.25 9.42
C GLY A 205 18.97 11.80 8.80
N LEU A 206 17.96 10.97 8.44
CA LEU A 206 16.68 11.51 8.02
C LEU A 206 15.94 12.13 9.21
N SER A 207 15.34 13.30 8.98
CA SER A 207 14.44 13.87 9.99
C SER A 207 13.25 12.92 10.25
N LYS A 208 12.77 12.84 11.50
CA LYS A 208 11.62 12.03 11.91
C LYS A 208 10.40 12.22 10.97
N ARG A 209 10.17 13.48 10.53
CA ARG A 209 9.07 13.79 9.61
C ARG A 209 9.25 13.18 8.21
N LYS A 210 10.48 13.23 7.67
CA LYS A 210 10.79 12.63 6.37
C LYS A 210 10.72 11.10 6.44
N ALA A 211 11.29 10.51 7.49
CA ALA A 211 11.18 9.07 7.74
C ALA A 211 9.71 8.61 7.83
N LYS A 212 8.86 9.35 8.55
CA LYS A 212 7.42 9.07 8.65
C LYS A 212 6.72 9.04 7.29
N ILE A 213 7.08 9.93 6.36
CA ILE A 213 6.52 9.95 5.00
C ILE A 213 6.89 8.67 4.25
N HIS A 214 8.17 8.26 4.30
CA HIS A 214 8.63 7.03 3.64
C HIS A 214 7.92 5.79 4.20
N MET A 215 7.83 5.68 5.53
CA MET A 215 7.19 4.52 6.18
C MET A 215 5.67 4.45 5.98
N ALA A 216 4.99 5.61 5.98
CA ALA A 216 3.55 5.63 5.74
C ALA A 216 3.16 5.06 4.37
N GLY A 217 3.95 5.32 3.35
CA GLY A 217 3.75 4.76 2.01
C GLY A 217 3.95 3.25 1.96
N VAL A 218 4.98 2.72 2.64
CA VAL A 218 5.24 1.27 2.69
C VAL A 218 4.14 0.53 3.45
N ARG A 219 3.73 1.05 4.61
CA ARG A 219 2.59 0.46 5.35
C ARG A 219 1.32 0.40 4.50
N ARG A 220 1.07 1.44 3.71
CA ARG A 220 -0.05 1.46 2.78
C ARG A 220 0.11 0.43 1.67
N PHE A 221 1.31 0.28 1.10
CA PHE A 221 1.60 -0.75 0.11
C PHE A 221 1.27 -2.15 0.65
N ILE A 222 1.75 -2.50 1.84
CA ILE A 222 1.47 -3.80 2.47
C ILE A 222 -0.04 -4.01 2.63
N LYS A 223 -0.77 -3.00 3.14
CA LYS A 223 -2.21 -3.11 3.33
C LYS A 223 -2.97 -3.30 2.01
N ILE A 224 -2.58 -2.59 0.95
CA ILE A 224 -3.18 -2.73 -0.38
C ILE A 224 -2.84 -4.11 -0.94
N LEU A 225 -1.59 -4.54 -0.83
CA LEU A 225 -1.15 -5.86 -1.29
C LEU A 225 -1.95 -6.96 -0.60
N GLU A 226 -2.05 -6.94 0.72
CA GLU A 226 -2.86 -7.88 1.49
C GLU A 226 -4.31 -7.94 0.99
N THR A 227 -4.93 -6.77 0.76
CA THR A 227 -6.30 -6.69 0.25
C THR A 227 -6.41 -7.31 -1.15
N GLN A 228 -5.45 -7.06 -2.03
CA GLN A 228 -5.44 -7.64 -3.38
C GLN A 228 -5.21 -9.16 -3.35
N LEU A 229 -4.29 -9.63 -2.50
CA LEU A 229 -4.03 -11.07 -2.36
C LEU A 229 -5.27 -11.81 -1.84
N LYS A 230 -5.95 -11.26 -0.82
CA LYS A 230 -7.23 -11.80 -0.33
C LYS A 230 -8.30 -11.82 -1.42
N TRP A 231 -8.43 -10.73 -2.17
CA TRP A 231 -9.42 -10.60 -3.24
C TRP A 231 -9.24 -11.67 -4.33
N HIS A 232 -8.00 -12.02 -4.64
CA HIS A 232 -7.68 -13.01 -5.67
C HIS A 232 -7.45 -14.43 -5.15
N GLY A 233 -7.68 -14.69 -3.85
CA GLY A 233 -7.45 -16.00 -3.24
C GLY A 233 -5.98 -16.45 -3.26
N VAL A 234 -5.05 -15.50 -3.34
CA VAL A 234 -3.61 -15.79 -3.35
C VAL A 234 -3.15 -16.18 -1.96
N PRO A 235 -2.56 -17.36 -1.75
CA PRO A 235 -1.97 -17.75 -0.46
C PRO A 235 -0.85 -16.79 -0.09
N TYR A 236 -0.88 -16.25 1.12
CA TYR A 236 0.19 -15.38 1.61
C TYR A 236 0.44 -15.57 3.09
N GLU A 237 1.65 -15.21 3.49
CA GLU A 237 2.03 -15.20 4.89
C GLU A 237 2.95 -14.02 5.20
N PHE A 238 2.90 -13.57 6.44
CA PHE A 238 3.87 -12.63 6.96
C PHE A 238 4.95 -13.39 7.73
N LYS A 239 6.19 -13.19 7.35
CA LYS A 239 7.36 -13.73 8.07
C LYS A 239 8.35 -12.62 8.37
N ARG A 240 9.11 -12.77 9.45
CA ARG A 240 10.29 -11.96 9.68
C ARG A 240 11.45 -12.62 8.96
N LEU A 241 12.03 -11.89 8.01
CA LEU A 241 13.14 -12.36 7.19
C LEU A 241 14.39 -11.53 7.53
N PRO A 242 15.39 -12.13 8.20
CA PRO A 242 16.58 -11.38 8.59
C PRO A 242 17.35 -10.85 7.38
N SER A 243 17.74 -9.58 7.39
CA SER A 243 18.55 -8.97 6.33
C SER A 243 20.04 -8.84 6.66
N ARG A 244 20.42 -9.17 7.91
CA ARG A 244 21.78 -9.06 8.43
C ARG A 244 22.34 -10.39 8.97
N ILE A 245 21.62 -11.47 8.78
CA ILE A 245 22.02 -12.81 9.22
C ILE A 245 22.21 -13.68 7.97
N CYS A 246 23.31 -14.41 7.91
CA CYS A 246 23.62 -15.28 6.79
C CYS A 246 22.62 -16.45 6.71
N PRO A 247 21.95 -16.68 5.57
CA PRO A 247 21.01 -17.77 5.45
C PRO A 247 21.66 -19.16 5.48
N ASN A 248 22.97 -19.25 5.18
CA ASN A 248 23.72 -20.52 5.20
C ASN A 248 24.25 -20.88 6.60
N CYS A 249 24.86 -19.91 7.26
CA CYS A 249 25.59 -20.13 8.54
C CYS A 249 24.84 -19.64 9.77
N GLU A 250 23.73 -18.89 9.59
CA GLU A 250 22.90 -18.30 10.67
C GLU A 250 23.64 -17.34 11.61
N VAL A 251 24.74 -16.78 11.14
CA VAL A 251 25.55 -15.79 11.88
C VAL A 251 25.35 -14.39 11.35
N GLY A 252 25.66 -13.37 12.17
CA GLY A 252 25.66 -11.99 11.75
C GLY A 252 26.61 -11.74 10.57
N MET A 253 26.18 -10.93 9.61
CA MET A 253 26.97 -10.54 8.43
C MET A 253 27.55 -9.15 8.60
N GLU A 254 28.72 -8.91 8.02
CA GLU A 254 29.33 -7.60 7.90
C GLU A 254 28.64 -6.77 6.81
N GLU A 255 28.34 -5.50 7.11
CA GLU A 255 27.78 -4.57 6.13
C GLU A 255 28.91 -3.85 5.38
N LEU A 256 28.96 -4.06 4.07
CA LEU A 256 29.88 -3.42 3.13
C LEU A 256 29.26 -2.15 2.51
N PRO A 257 30.09 -1.27 1.89
CA PRO A 257 29.56 -0.13 1.13
C PRO A 257 28.54 -0.55 0.07
N GLY A 258 27.52 0.30 -0.13
CA GLY A 258 26.49 0.03 -1.14
C GLY A 258 25.38 -0.94 -0.71
N ARG A 259 25.21 -1.16 0.61
CA ARG A 259 24.21 -2.08 1.18
C ARG A 259 24.47 -3.54 0.77
N LYS A 260 25.70 -3.93 0.68
CA LYS A 260 26.10 -5.33 0.53
C LYS A 260 26.36 -5.95 1.88
N MET A 261 26.11 -7.24 2.00
CA MET A 261 26.38 -8.04 3.20
C MET A 261 27.39 -9.14 2.86
N ARG A 262 28.37 -9.36 3.75
CA ARG A 262 29.36 -10.44 3.63
C ARG A 262 29.33 -11.33 4.86
N CYS A 263 29.28 -12.64 4.64
CA CYS A 263 29.45 -13.63 5.69
C CYS A 263 30.91 -14.00 5.82
N TYR A 264 31.48 -13.86 7.02
CA TYR A 264 32.88 -14.19 7.29
C TYR A 264 33.13 -15.71 7.38
N ILE A 265 32.09 -16.55 7.54
CA ILE A 265 32.23 -18.00 7.60
C ILE A 265 32.21 -18.64 6.19
N CYS A 266 31.14 -18.37 5.40
CA CYS A 266 30.98 -19.03 4.09
C CYS A 266 31.34 -18.14 2.90
N GLY A 267 31.75 -16.89 3.13
CA GLY A 267 32.10 -15.96 2.07
C GLY A 267 30.91 -15.43 1.24
N LEU A 268 29.67 -15.77 1.58
CA LEU A 268 28.49 -15.26 0.86
C LEU A 268 28.52 -13.73 0.87
N GLU A 269 28.58 -13.13 -0.32
CA GLU A 269 28.44 -11.69 -0.52
C GLU A 269 27.21 -11.41 -1.37
N GLU A 270 26.24 -10.62 -0.87
CA GLU A 270 25.01 -10.36 -1.56
C GLU A 270 24.41 -8.98 -1.16
N ASP A 271 23.52 -8.44 -1.99
CA ASP A 271 22.72 -7.25 -1.66
C ASP A 271 21.89 -7.52 -0.39
N ARG A 272 21.91 -6.59 0.57
CA ARG A 272 21.18 -6.70 1.83
C ARG A 272 19.69 -7.01 1.63
N ASP A 273 19.09 -6.44 0.57
CA ASP A 273 17.67 -6.64 0.28
C ASP A 273 17.38 -8.00 -0.44
N LYS A 274 18.43 -8.73 -0.85
CA LYS A 274 18.34 -10.11 -1.33
C LYS A 274 18.46 -11.16 -0.22
N ILE A 275 19.11 -10.84 0.89
CA ILE A 275 19.25 -11.78 2.01
C ILE A 275 17.90 -12.29 2.53
N PRO A 276 16.86 -11.44 2.71
CA PRO A 276 15.51 -11.91 3.07
C PRO A 276 14.93 -12.92 2.07
N VAL A 277 15.23 -12.74 0.78
CA VAL A 277 14.77 -13.70 -0.26
C VAL A 277 15.39 -15.07 -0.08
N LEU A 278 16.69 -15.12 0.19
CA LEU A 278 17.40 -16.39 0.47
C LEU A 278 16.88 -17.07 1.75
N TRP A 279 16.56 -16.28 2.77
CA TRP A 279 15.89 -16.79 3.97
C TRP A 279 14.50 -17.35 3.68
N ALA A 280 13.69 -16.66 2.88
CA ALA A 280 12.38 -17.16 2.50
C ALA A 280 12.49 -18.51 1.75
N LEU A 281 13.48 -18.67 0.87
CA LEU A 281 13.77 -19.91 0.18
C LEU A 281 14.12 -21.04 1.17
N LYS A 282 14.94 -20.77 2.18
CA LYS A 282 15.31 -21.73 3.22
C LYS A 282 14.10 -22.15 4.08
N LEU A 283 13.25 -21.19 4.48
CA LEU A 283 12.14 -21.43 5.39
C LEU A 283 10.89 -22.03 4.73
N THR A 284 10.83 -22.05 3.40
CA THR A 284 9.73 -22.64 2.64
C THR A 284 10.11 -23.99 2.01
N SER A 285 11.28 -24.50 2.38
CA SER A 285 11.81 -25.83 1.96
C SER A 285 11.03 -26.96 2.56
#